data_38b6f9f8c65e2b9270a4929cb94a06c3
#
_entry.id   38b6f9f8c65e2b9270a4929cb94a06c3
#
_cell.length_a   1.000
_cell.length_b   1.000
_cell.length_c   1.000
_cell.angle_alpha   90.00
_cell.angle_beta   90.00
_cell.angle_gamma   90.00
#
_symmetry.space_group_name_H-M   'P 1'
#
loop_
_entity.id
_entity.type
_entity.pdbx_description
1 polymer ?
#
loop_
_entity_poly.entity_id
_entity_poly.type
_entity_poly.pdbx_seq_one_letter_code
_entity_poly.pdbx_strand_id
1 'polypeptide(L)'
;MFSIGKLAVAALALGLATASASAQVVVSSKIDTEGGVLGNIIQLVLNANNIKTTDRIQLGATPVVRKAITAGEIDIYPEYTGNAAFFFQKADDPVWKDAAKGYETAKKLDYDANKIVWLSPSPANNTWAIALRKEVADENKLVTLTDFGKYVAGGGKVVLAASAEFVNSAAALPAFQTTYGFTLKPDQLITLSGGDTAATIAAAANQTNGANAAMVYGTDGGIQPSGLVVLEDDKAVQPVYQPAPIIREEVLKQHPEIETLLKPVFAKLDLTTLQGLNGRVQLGGEPAKGVAEDFLKKNGFLK
;
A
#
# COMPACT_ATOMS: atom_id res chain seq x y z
N MET A 1 -57.85 -41.59 -56.92
CA MET A 1 -56.94 -42.25 -55.99
C MET A 1 -55.71 -41.34 -55.89
N PHE A 2 -55.64 -40.52 -54.93
CA PHE A 2 -54.49 -39.61 -54.74
C PHE A 2 -53.78 -40.02 -53.43
N SER A 3 -52.50 -40.37 -53.57
CA SER A 3 -51.62 -40.75 -52.48
C SER A 3 -51.05 -39.52 -51.81
N ILE A 4 -51.24 -39.38 -50.50
CA ILE A 4 -50.69 -38.27 -49.68
C ILE A 4 -49.32 -38.71 -49.16
N GLY A 5 -48.27 -38.08 -49.68
CA GLY A 5 -46.91 -38.26 -49.20
C GLY A 5 -46.69 -37.55 -47.85
N LYS A 6 -46.15 -38.31 -46.87
CA LYS A 6 -45.77 -37.79 -45.55
C LYS A 6 -44.42 -37.03 -45.65
N LEU A 7 -44.43 -35.71 -45.48
CA LEU A 7 -43.23 -34.94 -45.24
C LEU A 7 -42.80 -35.11 -43.75
N ALA A 8 -41.66 -35.68 -43.55
CA ALA A 8 -40.98 -35.70 -42.21
C ALA A 8 -40.17 -34.40 -42.07
N VAL A 9 -40.57 -33.54 -41.14
CA VAL A 9 -39.81 -32.34 -40.75
C VAL A 9 -38.81 -32.78 -39.70
N ALA A 10 -37.54 -32.82 -40.08
CA ALA A 10 -36.43 -33.01 -39.12
C ALA A 10 -36.10 -31.64 -38.48
N ALA A 11 -36.49 -31.44 -37.23
CA ALA A 11 -36.08 -30.28 -36.43
C ALA A 11 -34.62 -30.45 -35.96
N LEU A 12 -33.72 -29.71 -36.59
CA LEU A 12 -32.32 -29.63 -36.17
C LEU A 12 -32.24 -28.68 -34.97
N ALA A 13 -32.16 -29.24 -33.75
CA ALA A 13 -31.89 -28.46 -32.54
C ALA A 13 -30.42 -28.03 -32.55
N LEU A 14 -30.12 -26.78 -33.00
CA LEU A 14 -28.83 -26.15 -32.79
C LEU A 14 -28.74 -25.79 -31.30
N GLY A 15 -28.01 -26.61 -30.54
CA GLY A 15 -27.56 -26.25 -29.18
C GLY A 15 -26.56 -25.10 -29.26
N LEU A 16 -27.01 -23.87 -29.03
CA LEU A 16 -26.13 -22.75 -28.73
C LEU A 16 -25.47 -23.03 -27.38
N ALA A 17 -24.27 -23.60 -27.41
CA ALA A 17 -23.36 -23.53 -26.29
C ALA A 17 -22.99 -22.04 -26.08
N THR A 18 -23.71 -21.36 -25.22
CA THR A 18 -23.29 -20.04 -24.74
C THR A 18 -22.02 -20.27 -23.92
N ALA A 19 -20.85 -20.17 -24.55
CA ALA A 19 -19.61 -19.97 -23.82
C ALA A 19 -19.79 -18.69 -23.01
N SER A 20 -20.03 -18.81 -21.71
CA SER A 20 -19.98 -17.66 -20.81
C SER A 20 -18.56 -17.09 -20.94
N ALA A 21 -18.42 -16.01 -21.69
CA ALA A 21 -17.18 -15.23 -21.67
C ALA A 21 -16.99 -14.83 -20.21
N SER A 22 -16.01 -15.43 -19.55
CA SER A 22 -15.62 -15.01 -18.20
C SER A 22 -15.36 -13.51 -18.27
N ALA A 23 -16.09 -12.73 -17.50
CA ALA A 23 -15.89 -11.28 -17.44
C ALA A 23 -14.45 -11.03 -17.00
N GLN A 24 -13.80 -10.05 -17.65
CA GLN A 24 -12.44 -9.68 -17.27
C GLN A 24 -12.43 -9.07 -15.88
N VAL A 25 -11.45 -9.43 -15.05
CA VAL A 25 -11.27 -8.85 -13.72
C VAL A 25 -10.73 -7.42 -13.86
N VAL A 26 -11.48 -6.44 -13.39
CA VAL A 26 -11.07 -5.03 -13.43
C VAL A 26 -10.09 -4.75 -12.29
N VAL A 27 -8.81 -4.62 -12.64
CA VAL A 27 -7.73 -4.32 -11.70
C VAL A 27 -7.52 -2.82 -11.62
N SER A 28 -7.47 -2.28 -10.40
CA SER A 28 -7.26 -0.86 -10.15
C SER A 28 -6.18 -0.61 -9.11
N SER A 29 -5.89 0.66 -8.86
CA SER A 29 -5.05 1.12 -7.74
C SER A 29 -5.27 2.59 -7.42
N LYS A 30 -4.69 3.03 -6.30
CA LYS A 30 -4.55 4.46 -6.00
C LYS A 30 -3.60 5.12 -7.00
N ILE A 31 -3.69 6.45 -7.08
CA ILE A 31 -2.94 7.25 -8.07
C ILE A 31 -1.43 7.38 -7.76
N ASP A 32 -1.04 7.10 -6.51
CA ASP A 32 0.34 7.21 -6.05
C ASP A 32 1.27 6.16 -6.71
N THR A 33 2.58 6.36 -6.53
CA THR A 33 3.61 5.48 -7.10
C THR A 33 3.45 4.03 -6.63
N GLU A 34 3.29 3.81 -5.33
CA GLU A 34 3.16 2.47 -4.76
C GLU A 34 1.89 1.78 -5.24
N GLY A 35 0.78 2.53 -5.33
CA GLY A 35 -0.45 2.06 -5.94
C GLY A 35 -0.23 1.58 -7.37
N GLY A 36 0.52 2.34 -8.17
CA GLY A 36 0.89 1.97 -9.53
C GLY A 36 1.70 0.67 -9.59
N VAL A 37 2.71 0.51 -8.72
CA VAL A 37 3.52 -0.71 -8.66
C VAL A 37 2.69 -1.92 -8.22
N LEU A 38 1.96 -1.80 -7.11
CA LEU A 38 1.14 -2.90 -6.56
C LEU A 38 0.00 -3.31 -7.49
N GLY A 39 -0.66 -2.35 -8.14
CA GLY A 39 -1.71 -2.62 -9.12
C GLY A 39 -1.18 -3.40 -10.32
N ASN A 40 0.00 -3.02 -10.85
CA ASN A 40 0.65 -3.76 -11.93
C ASN A 40 1.10 -5.16 -11.49
N ILE A 41 1.59 -5.32 -10.26
CA ILE A 41 1.91 -6.66 -9.70
C ILE A 41 0.67 -7.55 -9.75
N ILE A 42 -0.47 -7.09 -9.24
CA ILE A 42 -1.73 -7.85 -9.27
C ILE A 42 -2.10 -8.20 -10.72
N GLN A 43 -2.13 -7.22 -11.60
CA GLN A 43 -2.53 -7.41 -13.00
C GLN A 43 -1.64 -8.44 -13.73
N LEU A 44 -0.32 -8.31 -13.59
CA LEU A 44 0.63 -9.19 -14.25
C LEU A 44 0.51 -10.63 -13.74
N VAL A 45 0.35 -10.84 -12.44
CA VAL A 45 0.15 -12.17 -11.85
C VAL A 45 -1.13 -12.81 -12.38
N LEU A 46 -2.24 -12.08 -12.41
CA LEU A 46 -3.52 -12.61 -12.90
C LEU A 46 -3.42 -13.00 -14.38
N ASN A 47 -2.88 -12.12 -15.22
CA ASN A 47 -2.73 -12.38 -16.66
C ASN A 47 -1.81 -13.58 -16.96
N ALA A 48 -0.70 -13.71 -16.20
CA ALA A 48 0.22 -14.86 -16.34
C ALA A 48 -0.43 -16.20 -15.99
N ASN A 49 -1.51 -16.17 -15.20
CA ASN A 49 -2.27 -17.34 -14.81
C ASN A 49 -3.62 -17.48 -15.58
N ASN A 50 -3.72 -16.90 -16.80
CA ASN A 50 -4.87 -16.96 -17.69
C ASN A 50 -6.16 -16.30 -17.15
N ILE A 51 -6.08 -15.48 -16.11
CA ILE A 51 -7.18 -14.63 -15.65
C ILE A 51 -7.09 -13.31 -16.40
N LYS A 52 -7.98 -13.11 -17.38
CA LYS A 52 -7.98 -11.88 -18.18
C LYS A 52 -8.36 -10.68 -17.33
N THR A 53 -7.64 -9.58 -17.51
CA THR A 53 -7.87 -8.34 -16.74
C THR A 53 -8.18 -7.14 -17.61
N THR A 54 -8.91 -6.18 -17.04
CA THR A 54 -9.04 -4.82 -17.56
C THR A 54 -8.26 -3.87 -16.66
N ASP A 55 -7.49 -2.98 -17.26
CA ASP A 55 -6.62 -2.01 -16.58
C ASP A 55 -7.41 -0.75 -16.18
N ARG A 56 -7.42 -0.46 -14.89
CA ARG A 56 -7.89 0.79 -14.26
C ARG A 56 -6.90 1.24 -13.19
N ILE A 57 -5.61 0.90 -13.37
CA ILE A 57 -4.53 1.24 -12.43
C ILE A 57 -4.36 2.76 -12.36
N GLN A 58 -4.06 3.28 -11.16
CA GLN A 58 -3.94 4.71 -10.86
C GLN A 58 -5.23 5.52 -11.13
N LEU A 59 -6.37 4.94 -10.77
CA LEU A 59 -7.70 5.52 -10.98
C LEU A 59 -7.91 6.84 -10.22
N GLY A 60 -7.37 6.97 -9.02
CA GLY A 60 -7.54 8.16 -8.20
C GLY A 60 -7.10 7.99 -6.74
N ALA A 61 -7.36 9.00 -5.93
CA ALA A 61 -7.10 8.94 -4.49
C ALA A 61 -8.03 7.93 -3.78
N THR A 62 -7.71 7.59 -2.53
CA THR A 62 -8.44 6.61 -1.71
C THR A 62 -9.98 6.71 -1.80
N PRO A 63 -10.61 7.90 -1.67
CA PRO A 63 -12.08 7.98 -1.74
C PRO A 63 -12.65 7.58 -3.11
N VAL A 64 -11.92 7.86 -4.20
CA VAL A 64 -12.34 7.52 -5.57
C VAL A 64 -12.29 6.01 -5.79
N VAL A 65 -11.16 5.37 -5.47
CA VAL A 65 -10.97 3.94 -5.67
C VAL A 65 -11.90 3.14 -4.74
N ARG A 66 -12.05 3.60 -3.50
CA ARG A 66 -12.98 2.99 -2.53
C ARG A 66 -14.43 3.01 -3.02
N LYS A 67 -14.88 4.15 -3.55
CA LYS A 67 -16.22 4.26 -4.14
C LYS A 67 -16.39 3.33 -5.33
N ALA A 68 -15.38 3.25 -6.20
CA ALA A 68 -15.43 2.42 -7.40
C ALA A 68 -15.59 0.92 -7.07
N ILE A 69 -14.85 0.38 -6.08
CA ILE A 69 -15.00 -1.04 -5.70
C ILE A 69 -16.35 -1.32 -5.03
N THR A 70 -16.83 -0.43 -4.17
CA THR A 70 -18.14 -0.62 -3.52
C THR A 70 -19.30 -0.47 -4.49
N ALA A 71 -19.12 0.26 -5.60
CA ALA A 71 -20.10 0.38 -6.68
C ALA A 71 -19.99 -0.75 -7.73
N GLY A 72 -18.98 -1.62 -7.64
CA GLY A 72 -18.74 -2.69 -8.62
C GLY A 72 -18.15 -2.20 -9.95
N GLU A 73 -17.58 -1.00 -9.98
CA GLU A 73 -16.91 -0.45 -11.18
C GLU A 73 -15.49 -1.00 -11.37
N ILE A 74 -14.88 -1.49 -10.28
CA ILE A 74 -13.61 -2.22 -10.25
C ILE A 74 -13.77 -3.46 -9.37
N ASP A 75 -12.92 -4.46 -9.56
CA ASP A 75 -13.04 -5.76 -8.90
C ASP A 75 -11.99 -5.99 -7.82
N ILE A 76 -10.78 -5.53 -8.03
CA ILE A 76 -9.63 -5.74 -7.12
C ILE A 76 -8.68 -4.54 -7.17
N TYR A 77 -8.17 -4.14 -5.99
CA TYR A 77 -7.07 -3.18 -5.88
C TYR A 77 -6.29 -3.36 -4.57
N PRO A 78 -5.03 -2.85 -4.47
CA PRO A 78 -4.28 -2.83 -3.23
C PRO A 78 -4.79 -1.71 -2.30
N GLU A 79 -5.27 -2.06 -1.11
CA GLU A 79 -5.68 -1.15 -0.06
C GLU A 79 -4.79 -1.34 1.18
N TYR A 80 -4.85 -0.43 2.13
CA TYR A 80 -4.03 -0.45 3.34
C TYR A 80 -4.89 -0.67 4.57
N THR A 81 -4.46 -1.58 5.47
CA THR A 81 -5.25 -2.02 6.62
C THR A 81 -5.74 -0.86 7.50
N GLY A 82 -4.90 0.14 7.74
CA GLY A 82 -5.25 1.32 8.55
C GLY A 82 -6.34 2.20 7.96
N ASN A 83 -6.56 2.17 6.63
CA ASN A 83 -7.63 2.96 6.01
C ASN A 83 -9.03 2.48 6.41
N ALA A 84 -9.17 1.23 6.83
CA ALA A 84 -10.44 0.72 7.35
C ALA A 84 -10.91 1.50 8.58
N ALA A 85 -10.01 2.05 9.38
CA ALA A 85 -10.32 2.93 10.50
C ALA A 85 -11.23 4.11 10.08
N PHE A 86 -10.92 4.70 8.93
CA PHE A 86 -11.67 5.83 8.37
C PHE A 86 -12.91 5.38 7.62
N PHE A 87 -12.85 4.29 6.86
CA PHE A 87 -14.02 3.75 6.13
C PHE A 87 -15.17 3.43 7.07
N PHE A 88 -14.86 2.95 8.28
CA PHE A 88 -15.84 2.52 9.28
C PHE A 88 -15.96 3.45 10.49
N GLN A 89 -15.40 4.67 10.41
CA GLN A 89 -15.48 5.70 11.46
C GLN A 89 -15.00 5.20 12.83
N LYS A 90 -13.88 4.47 12.85
CA LYS A 90 -13.26 3.85 14.04
C LYS A 90 -11.79 4.28 14.22
N ALA A 91 -11.45 5.52 13.83
CA ALA A 91 -10.07 5.99 13.84
C ALA A 91 -9.41 5.96 15.23
N ASP A 92 -10.21 6.13 16.29
CA ASP A 92 -9.69 6.15 17.68
C ASP A 92 -9.51 4.78 18.30
N ASP A 93 -9.90 3.68 17.61
CA ASP A 93 -9.78 2.33 18.12
C ASP A 93 -8.29 1.89 18.12
N PRO A 94 -7.72 1.52 19.27
CA PRO A 94 -6.33 1.08 19.37
C PRO A 94 -6.03 -0.20 18.59
N VAL A 95 -7.03 -0.92 18.11
CA VAL A 95 -6.86 -2.13 17.29
C VAL A 95 -6.02 -1.87 16.05
N TRP A 96 -6.04 -0.66 15.50
CA TRP A 96 -5.30 -0.27 14.30
C TRP A 96 -3.78 -0.16 14.51
N LYS A 97 -3.32 -0.17 15.77
CA LYS A 97 -1.90 -0.16 16.13
C LYS A 97 -1.29 -1.56 16.20
N ASP A 98 -2.10 -2.60 16.07
CA ASP A 98 -1.69 -4.01 16.04
C ASP A 98 -1.93 -4.55 14.62
N ALA A 99 -0.87 -4.97 13.94
CA ALA A 99 -0.93 -5.42 12.54
C ALA A 99 -1.94 -6.56 12.33
N ALA A 100 -1.89 -7.59 13.19
CA ALA A 100 -2.75 -8.77 13.04
C ALA A 100 -4.22 -8.45 13.38
N LYS A 101 -4.46 -7.77 14.50
CA LYS A 101 -5.82 -7.40 14.92
C LYS A 101 -6.44 -6.36 14.00
N GLY A 102 -5.66 -5.37 13.54
CA GLY A 102 -6.10 -4.37 12.57
C GLY A 102 -6.53 -5.02 11.26
N TYR A 103 -5.72 -5.94 10.74
CA TYR A 103 -6.06 -6.69 9.52
C TYR A 103 -7.35 -7.51 9.69
N GLU A 104 -7.48 -8.32 10.75
CA GLU A 104 -8.68 -9.13 10.98
C GLU A 104 -9.92 -8.24 11.19
N THR A 105 -9.75 -7.09 11.82
CA THR A 105 -10.83 -6.11 12.00
C THR A 105 -11.27 -5.51 10.67
N ALA A 106 -10.31 -5.07 9.82
CA ALA A 106 -10.60 -4.54 8.49
C ALA A 106 -11.34 -5.57 7.63
N LYS A 107 -10.81 -6.80 7.59
CA LYS A 107 -11.38 -7.94 6.87
C LYS A 107 -12.83 -8.21 7.27
N LYS A 108 -13.10 -8.27 8.59
CA LYS A 108 -14.45 -8.52 9.10
C LYS A 108 -15.41 -7.37 8.78
N LEU A 109 -15.04 -6.14 9.07
CA LEU A 109 -15.89 -4.97 8.85
C LEU A 109 -16.27 -4.80 7.38
N ASP A 110 -15.31 -4.99 6.47
CA ASP A 110 -15.53 -4.79 5.06
C ASP A 110 -16.32 -5.93 4.41
N TYR A 111 -16.09 -7.15 4.86
CA TYR A 111 -16.90 -8.29 4.43
C TYR A 111 -18.37 -8.15 4.87
N ASP A 112 -18.60 -7.77 6.13
CA ASP A 112 -19.94 -7.62 6.67
C ASP A 112 -20.73 -6.50 5.96
N ALA A 113 -20.08 -5.36 5.72
CA ALA A 113 -20.73 -4.18 5.16
C ALA A 113 -20.83 -4.20 3.63
N ASN A 114 -19.80 -4.67 2.91
CA ASN A 114 -19.65 -4.45 1.48
C ASN A 114 -19.40 -5.73 0.67
N LYS A 115 -19.27 -6.89 1.31
CA LYS A 115 -18.84 -8.15 0.66
C LYS A 115 -17.50 -8.02 -0.07
N ILE A 116 -16.59 -7.23 0.51
CA ILE A 116 -15.22 -7.10 0.05
C ILE A 116 -14.34 -8.00 0.92
N VAL A 117 -13.54 -8.83 0.26
CA VAL A 117 -12.62 -9.76 0.91
C VAL A 117 -11.22 -9.16 0.91
N TRP A 118 -10.61 -9.08 2.08
CA TRP A 118 -9.22 -8.72 2.24
C TRP A 118 -8.35 -9.97 2.14
N LEU A 119 -7.45 -10.01 1.15
CA LEU A 119 -6.48 -11.08 0.99
C LEU A 119 -5.26 -10.85 1.90
N SER A 120 -4.31 -11.80 1.89
CA SER A 120 -3.12 -11.73 2.77
C SER A 120 -2.34 -10.44 2.55
N PRO A 121 -2.02 -9.67 3.61
CA PRO A 121 -1.29 -8.43 3.51
C PRO A 121 0.21 -8.66 3.27
N SER A 122 0.88 -7.64 2.79
CA SER A 122 2.32 -7.50 2.80
C SER A 122 2.83 -7.24 4.22
N PRO A 123 4.06 -7.65 4.58
CA PRO A 123 4.65 -7.31 5.88
C PRO A 123 5.11 -5.85 6.00
N ALA A 124 5.16 -5.09 4.91
CA ALA A 124 5.53 -3.67 4.94
C ALA A 124 4.48 -2.81 5.64
N ASN A 125 4.91 -1.72 6.26
CA ASN A 125 4.04 -0.73 6.89
C ASN A 125 4.27 0.65 6.29
N ASN A 126 3.29 1.16 5.55
CA ASN A 126 3.31 2.47 4.92
C ASN A 126 2.66 3.52 5.84
N THR A 127 3.22 3.72 7.02
CA THR A 127 2.75 4.70 8.02
C THR A 127 3.67 5.90 8.10
N TRP A 128 3.22 6.97 8.75
CA TRP A 128 4.10 8.08 9.13
C TRP A 128 5.23 7.60 10.02
N ALA A 129 6.43 8.01 9.68
CA ALA A 129 7.64 7.65 10.41
C ALA A 129 8.65 8.81 10.44
N ILE A 130 9.66 8.68 11.28
CA ILE A 130 10.84 9.53 11.29
C ILE A 130 12.00 8.71 10.71
N ALA A 131 12.60 9.22 9.64
CA ALA A 131 13.85 8.71 9.12
C ALA A 131 15.00 9.62 9.54
N LEU A 132 16.15 9.03 9.79
CA LEU A 132 17.36 9.71 10.22
C LEU A 132 18.46 9.46 9.19
N ARG A 133 19.40 10.40 9.03
CA ARG A 133 20.59 10.15 8.25
C ARG A 133 21.32 8.94 8.82
N LYS A 134 21.70 8.01 7.93
CA LYS A 134 22.29 6.72 8.32
C LYS A 134 23.54 6.87 9.17
N GLU A 135 24.43 7.81 8.84
CA GLU A 135 25.61 8.08 9.65
C GLU A 135 25.27 8.53 11.08
N VAL A 136 24.25 9.37 11.25
CA VAL A 136 23.81 9.83 12.60
C VAL A 136 23.20 8.67 13.38
N ALA A 137 22.40 7.82 12.71
CA ALA A 137 21.83 6.63 13.32
C ALA A 137 22.90 5.64 13.77
N ASP A 138 23.86 5.33 12.90
CA ASP A 138 24.94 4.37 13.15
C ASP A 138 25.87 4.85 14.27
N GLU A 139 26.36 6.11 14.23
CA GLU A 139 27.26 6.70 15.22
C GLU A 139 26.64 6.69 16.63
N ASN A 140 25.34 6.92 16.73
CA ASN A 140 24.64 7.01 18.02
C ASN A 140 23.83 5.75 18.36
N LYS A 141 23.88 4.69 17.53
CA LYS A 141 23.17 3.42 17.69
C LYS A 141 21.66 3.60 17.83
N LEU A 142 21.08 4.48 16.99
CA LEU A 142 19.67 4.80 17.00
C LEU A 142 18.94 3.86 16.03
N VAL A 143 18.15 2.95 16.55
CA VAL A 143 17.35 1.97 15.79
C VAL A 143 15.87 2.24 15.97
N THR A 144 15.47 2.58 17.19
CA THR A 144 14.07 2.76 17.58
C THR A 144 13.77 4.23 17.91
N LEU A 145 12.49 4.58 17.94
CA LEU A 145 12.06 5.90 18.44
C LEU A 145 12.28 6.05 19.96
N THR A 146 12.36 4.93 20.71
CA THR A 146 12.83 4.97 22.11
C THR A 146 14.29 5.42 22.20
N ASP A 147 15.18 4.95 21.33
CA ASP A 147 16.58 5.39 21.29
C ASP A 147 16.69 6.86 20.87
N PHE A 148 15.94 7.22 19.83
CA PHE A 148 15.85 8.59 19.35
C PHE A 148 15.36 9.58 20.43
N GLY A 149 14.32 9.19 21.16
CA GLY A 149 13.80 10.02 22.25
C GLY A 149 14.84 10.27 23.34
N LYS A 150 15.57 9.23 23.76
CA LYS A 150 16.69 9.36 24.73
C LYS A 150 17.81 10.25 24.19
N TYR A 151 18.15 10.08 22.89
CA TYR A 151 19.19 10.88 22.25
C TYR A 151 18.83 12.37 22.24
N VAL A 152 17.60 12.73 21.80
CA VAL A 152 17.13 14.11 21.78
C VAL A 152 17.05 14.69 23.19
N ALA A 153 16.48 13.98 24.17
CA ALA A 153 16.38 14.41 25.56
C ALA A 153 17.76 14.60 26.21
N GLY A 154 18.76 13.82 25.80
CA GLY A 154 20.16 13.96 26.22
C GLY A 154 20.93 15.10 25.55
N GLY A 155 20.29 15.92 24.73
CA GLY A 155 20.92 17.05 24.01
C GLY A 155 21.52 16.68 22.64
N GLY A 156 21.15 15.52 22.09
CA GLY A 156 21.53 15.11 20.74
C GLY A 156 21.06 16.09 19.69
N LYS A 157 21.90 16.33 18.69
CA LYS A 157 21.61 17.30 17.62
C LYS A 157 20.66 16.71 16.60
N VAL A 158 19.43 17.17 16.55
CA VAL A 158 18.42 16.80 15.58
C VAL A 158 17.78 18.05 15.01
N VAL A 159 17.64 18.10 13.69
CA VAL A 159 16.78 19.03 12.96
C VAL A 159 15.90 18.20 12.03
N LEU A 160 14.61 18.20 12.32
CA LEU A 160 13.60 17.41 11.58
C LEU A 160 12.94 18.26 10.50
N ALA A 161 13.04 17.83 9.25
CA ALA A 161 12.21 18.34 8.16
C ALA A 161 10.89 17.56 8.10
N ALA A 162 9.76 18.26 8.21
CA ALA A 162 8.45 17.63 8.26
C ALA A 162 7.37 18.52 7.65
N SER A 163 6.24 17.91 7.25
CA SER A 163 5.06 18.66 6.80
C SER A 163 4.38 19.38 7.97
N ALA A 164 3.71 20.49 7.67
CA ALA A 164 2.91 21.21 8.67
C ALA A 164 1.84 20.32 9.31
N GLU A 165 1.26 19.39 8.53
CA GLU A 165 0.29 18.43 9.05
C GLU A 165 0.94 17.51 10.10
N PHE A 166 2.09 16.92 9.80
CA PHE A 166 2.80 16.04 10.73
C PHE A 166 3.21 16.77 12.03
N VAL A 167 3.68 17.99 11.90
CA VAL A 167 4.11 18.82 13.06
C VAL A 167 2.94 19.16 13.98
N ASN A 168 1.75 19.44 13.41
CA ASN A 168 0.61 19.98 14.17
C ASN A 168 -0.47 18.94 14.51
N SER A 169 -0.51 17.79 13.84
CA SER A 169 -1.48 16.74 14.13
C SER A 169 -1.19 16.09 15.49
N ALA A 170 -2.18 16.10 16.39
CA ALA A 170 -2.06 15.47 17.70
C ALA A 170 -1.67 13.97 17.63
N ALA A 171 -2.00 13.30 16.54
CA ALA A 171 -1.70 11.89 16.29
C ALA A 171 -0.30 11.63 15.69
N ALA A 172 0.44 12.67 15.30
CA ALA A 172 1.74 12.55 14.66
C ALA A 172 2.91 13.00 15.57
N LEU A 173 3.65 14.07 15.24
CA LEU A 173 4.81 14.48 16.04
C LEU A 173 4.49 14.71 17.52
N PRO A 174 3.39 15.36 17.91
CA PRO A 174 3.03 15.49 19.33
C PRO A 174 2.85 14.14 20.04
N ALA A 175 2.24 13.15 19.39
CA ALA A 175 2.11 11.80 19.95
C ALA A 175 3.47 11.09 20.10
N PHE A 176 4.35 11.21 19.10
CA PHE A 176 5.72 10.70 19.20
C PHE A 176 6.47 11.36 20.35
N GLN A 177 6.43 12.68 20.46
CA GLN A 177 7.11 13.42 21.52
C GLN A 177 6.64 12.98 22.92
N THR A 178 5.32 12.88 23.10
CA THR A 178 4.72 12.46 24.38
C THR A 178 5.11 11.02 24.74
N THR A 179 5.01 10.10 23.78
CA THR A 179 5.22 8.66 24.02
C THR A 179 6.69 8.32 24.25
N TYR A 180 7.58 8.98 23.50
CA TYR A 180 9.03 8.70 23.53
C TYR A 180 9.83 9.65 24.42
N GLY A 181 9.17 10.62 25.08
CA GLY A 181 9.76 11.48 26.10
C GLY A 181 10.77 12.48 25.53
N PHE A 182 10.52 13.07 24.35
CA PHE A 182 11.36 14.11 23.79
C PHE A 182 10.52 15.33 23.38
N THR A 183 11.17 16.43 23.12
CA THR A 183 10.55 17.62 22.55
C THR A 183 11.54 18.30 21.60
N LEU A 184 11.12 18.55 20.38
CA LEU A 184 11.88 19.37 19.43
C LEU A 184 11.51 20.84 19.60
N LYS A 185 12.52 21.70 19.68
CA LYS A 185 12.36 23.16 19.74
C LYS A 185 12.05 23.69 18.34
N PRO A 186 11.54 24.93 18.23
CA PRO A 186 11.26 25.54 16.91
C PRO A 186 12.47 25.60 15.98
N ASP A 187 13.68 25.78 16.49
CA ASP A 187 14.94 25.79 15.73
C ASP A 187 15.41 24.38 15.30
N GLN A 188 14.77 23.34 15.83
CA GLN A 188 14.97 21.94 15.45
C GLN A 188 13.92 21.43 14.45
N LEU A 189 13.06 22.30 13.91
CA LEU A 189 12.00 21.97 12.99
C LEU A 189 12.10 22.79 11.70
N ILE A 190 12.13 22.12 10.56
CA ILE A 190 11.91 22.71 9.24
C ILE A 190 10.53 22.30 8.80
N THR A 191 9.55 23.20 8.95
CA THR A 191 8.16 22.93 8.62
C THR A 191 7.88 23.31 7.17
N LEU A 192 7.49 22.33 6.35
CA LEU A 192 7.11 22.50 4.95
C LEU A 192 5.59 22.57 4.83
N SER A 193 5.07 23.45 3.98
CA SER A 193 3.63 23.65 3.80
C SER A 193 2.92 22.49 3.11
N GLY A 194 3.62 21.69 2.30
CA GLY A 194 3.08 20.52 1.61
C GLY A 194 3.33 19.22 2.37
N GLY A 195 2.56 18.17 2.01
CA GLY A 195 2.71 16.81 2.54
C GLY A 195 3.67 15.93 1.71
N ASP A 196 4.43 16.52 0.78
CA ASP A 196 5.35 15.80 -0.11
C ASP A 196 6.61 15.38 0.65
N THR A 197 6.74 14.07 0.88
CA THR A 197 7.88 13.47 1.58
C THR A 197 9.19 13.50 0.75
N ALA A 198 9.12 13.66 -0.56
CA ALA A 198 10.31 13.88 -1.36
C ALA A 198 11.06 15.16 -0.93
N ALA A 199 10.32 16.20 -0.55
CA ALA A 199 10.91 17.46 -0.06
C ALA A 199 11.54 17.30 1.34
N THR A 200 10.92 16.56 2.26
CA THR A 200 11.48 16.31 3.60
C THR A 200 12.70 15.42 3.53
N ILE A 201 12.67 14.37 2.69
CA ILE A 201 13.79 13.48 2.41
C ILE A 201 14.97 14.26 1.81
N ALA A 202 14.71 15.09 0.78
CA ALA A 202 15.76 15.91 0.17
C ALA A 202 16.38 16.90 1.16
N ALA A 203 15.59 17.50 2.05
CA ALA A 203 16.08 18.41 3.08
C ALA A 203 17.06 17.70 4.02
N ALA A 204 16.72 16.50 4.51
CA ALA A 204 17.60 15.72 5.38
C ALA A 204 18.84 15.18 4.63
N ALA A 205 18.67 14.69 3.41
CA ALA A 205 19.77 14.19 2.57
C ALA A 205 20.82 15.27 2.30
N ASN A 206 20.36 16.47 1.94
CA ASN A 206 21.23 17.61 1.61
C ASN A 206 21.63 18.45 2.84
N GLN A 207 21.23 18.08 4.03
CA GLN A 207 21.47 18.81 5.28
C GLN A 207 21.01 20.28 5.19
N THR A 208 19.92 20.55 4.48
CA THR A 208 19.37 21.90 4.31
C THR A 208 19.05 22.49 5.67
N ASN A 209 19.63 23.64 5.99
CA ASN A 209 19.50 24.30 7.30
C ASN A 209 19.83 23.37 8.50
N GLY A 210 20.75 22.43 8.30
CA GLY A 210 21.18 21.47 9.31
C GLY A 210 20.24 20.27 9.50
N ALA A 211 19.24 20.05 8.61
CA ALA A 211 18.35 18.90 8.69
C ALA A 211 19.15 17.60 8.65
N ASN A 212 18.86 16.69 9.58
CA ASN A 212 19.44 15.36 9.65
C ASN A 212 18.38 14.28 9.91
N ALA A 213 17.12 14.69 10.04
CA ALA A 213 15.94 13.85 10.16
C ALA A 213 14.84 14.32 9.20
N ALA A 214 14.01 13.40 8.75
CA ALA A 214 12.87 13.66 7.88
C ALA A 214 11.62 12.92 8.35
N MET A 215 10.48 13.59 8.27
CA MET A 215 9.20 12.89 8.23
C MET A 215 9.09 12.16 6.89
N VAL A 216 8.70 10.90 6.94
CA VAL A 216 8.54 10.02 5.78
C VAL A 216 7.28 9.15 5.93
N TYR A 217 6.83 8.56 4.83
CA TYR A 217 6.08 7.31 4.89
C TYR A 217 7.05 6.14 4.83
N GLY A 218 6.77 5.07 5.59
CA GLY A 218 7.71 3.96 5.75
C GLY A 218 8.23 3.36 4.44
N THR A 219 7.40 3.31 3.41
CA THR A 219 7.72 2.71 2.10
C THR A 219 8.22 3.71 1.04
N ASP A 220 8.50 4.96 1.43
CA ASP A 220 9.00 5.98 0.48
C ASP A 220 10.29 5.55 -0.22
N GLY A 221 10.27 5.60 -1.53
CA GLY A 221 11.39 5.16 -2.37
C GLY A 221 12.65 6.02 -2.29
N GLY A 222 12.51 7.26 -1.80
CA GLY A 222 13.63 8.18 -1.62
C GLY A 222 14.50 7.88 -0.40
N ILE A 223 14.06 7.09 0.56
CA ILE A 223 14.73 6.91 1.86
C ILE A 223 16.13 6.33 1.70
N GLN A 224 16.24 5.11 1.16
CA GLN A 224 17.52 4.42 1.04
C GLN A 224 18.52 5.13 0.10
N PRO A 225 18.12 5.54 -1.12
CA PRO A 225 19.03 6.25 -2.02
C PRO A 225 19.54 7.57 -1.48
N SER A 226 18.79 8.19 -0.55
CA SER A 226 19.18 9.44 0.11
C SER A 226 20.03 9.23 1.37
N GLY A 227 20.45 8.01 1.66
CA GLY A 227 21.25 7.69 2.84
C GLY A 227 20.49 7.84 4.16
N LEU A 228 19.16 7.69 4.14
CA LEU A 228 18.31 7.73 5.33
C LEU A 228 17.92 6.32 5.77
N VAL A 229 17.60 6.16 7.05
CA VAL A 229 17.02 4.95 7.64
C VAL A 229 15.80 5.31 8.47
N VAL A 230 14.76 4.50 8.36
CA VAL A 230 13.54 4.67 9.19
C VAL A 230 13.80 4.13 10.58
N LEU A 231 13.40 4.89 11.59
CA LEU A 231 13.41 4.45 12.99
C LEU A 231 12.15 3.67 13.30
N GLU A 232 12.30 2.57 14.04
CA GLU A 232 11.19 1.72 14.44
C GLU A 232 10.29 2.41 15.49
N ASP A 233 8.98 2.44 15.26
CA ASP A 233 7.97 2.87 16.24
C ASP A 233 7.68 1.74 17.24
N ASP A 234 8.65 1.47 18.13
CA ASP A 234 8.67 0.34 19.07
C ASP A 234 7.57 0.39 20.16
N LYS A 235 6.82 1.50 20.25
CA LYS A 235 5.65 1.63 21.15
C LYS A 235 4.34 1.78 20.38
N ALA A 236 4.34 1.54 19.08
CA ALA A 236 3.17 1.55 18.21
C ALA A 236 2.31 2.83 18.38
N VAL A 237 2.92 4.01 18.22
CA VAL A 237 2.23 5.29 18.25
C VAL A 237 1.32 5.43 17.05
N GLN A 238 1.82 5.05 15.86
CA GLN A 238 1.08 5.15 14.62
C GLN A 238 0.23 3.91 14.33
N PRO A 239 -0.92 4.08 13.66
CA PRO A 239 -1.64 2.95 13.08
C PRO A 239 -0.79 2.20 12.05
N VAL A 240 -1.09 0.92 11.86
CA VAL A 240 -0.40 0.06 10.89
C VAL A 240 -1.13 0.11 9.55
N TYR A 241 -0.39 0.40 8.48
CA TYR A 241 -0.89 0.47 7.11
C TYR A 241 -0.18 -0.58 6.23
N GLN A 242 -0.58 -1.85 6.37
CA GLN A 242 -0.07 -2.92 5.53
C GLN A 242 -0.84 -2.97 4.20
N PRO A 243 -0.15 -2.93 3.04
CA PRO A 243 -0.79 -3.13 1.75
C PRO A 243 -1.38 -4.55 1.64
N ALA A 244 -2.63 -4.65 1.23
CA ALA A 244 -3.31 -5.92 1.01
C ALA A 244 -4.20 -5.82 -0.24
N PRO A 245 -4.25 -6.85 -1.11
CA PRO A 245 -5.26 -6.87 -2.15
C PRO A 245 -6.64 -6.99 -1.52
N ILE A 246 -7.58 -6.17 -1.96
CA ILE A 246 -8.99 -6.32 -1.62
C ILE A 246 -9.79 -6.59 -2.88
N ILE A 247 -10.73 -7.55 -2.80
CA ILE A 247 -11.48 -8.05 -3.94
C ILE A 247 -12.95 -8.24 -3.61
N ARG A 248 -13.83 -8.02 -4.58
CA ARG A 248 -15.26 -8.29 -4.43
C ARG A 248 -15.49 -9.80 -4.27
N GLU A 249 -16.32 -10.20 -3.31
CA GLU A 249 -16.60 -11.62 -3.00
C GLU A 249 -17.06 -12.42 -4.24
N GLU A 250 -17.93 -11.82 -5.05
CA GLU A 250 -18.47 -12.49 -6.24
C GLU A 250 -17.38 -12.81 -7.30
N VAL A 251 -16.35 -11.93 -7.41
CA VAL A 251 -15.23 -12.17 -8.33
C VAL A 251 -14.30 -13.23 -7.77
N LEU A 252 -14.03 -13.20 -6.45
CA LEU A 252 -13.23 -14.23 -5.80
C LEU A 252 -13.91 -15.62 -5.87
N LYS A 253 -15.24 -15.68 -5.81
CA LYS A 253 -15.98 -16.95 -6.01
C LYS A 253 -15.84 -17.51 -7.43
N GLN A 254 -15.71 -16.63 -8.44
CA GLN A 254 -15.49 -17.04 -9.83
C GLN A 254 -14.02 -17.42 -10.08
N HIS A 255 -13.09 -16.84 -9.34
CA HIS A 255 -11.64 -17.00 -9.47
C HIS A 255 -10.99 -17.25 -8.10
N PRO A 256 -11.30 -18.39 -7.43
CA PRO A 256 -10.78 -18.68 -6.08
C PRO A 256 -9.25 -18.80 -6.04
N GLU A 257 -8.62 -19.10 -7.18
CA GLU A 257 -7.16 -19.17 -7.32
C GLU A 257 -6.45 -17.84 -7.08
N ILE A 258 -7.13 -16.69 -7.19
CA ILE A 258 -6.53 -15.35 -6.97
C ILE A 258 -5.87 -15.25 -5.59
N GLU A 259 -6.51 -15.79 -4.55
CA GLU A 259 -5.95 -15.76 -3.20
C GLU A 259 -4.62 -16.52 -3.12
N THR A 260 -4.57 -17.73 -3.66
CA THR A 260 -3.37 -18.58 -3.66
C THR A 260 -2.25 -18.01 -4.52
N LEU A 261 -2.58 -17.32 -5.62
CA LEU A 261 -1.62 -16.67 -6.51
C LEU A 261 -0.98 -15.43 -5.87
N LEU A 262 -1.78 -14.59 -5.24
CA LEU A 262 -1.29 -13.30 -4.69
C LEU A 262 -0.61 -13.43 -3.33
N LYS A 263 -1.00 -14.40 -2.51
CA LYS A 263 -0.44 -14.60 -1.16
C LYS A 263 1.09 -14.68 -1.12
N PRO A 264 1.78 -15.55 -1.89
CA PRO A 264 3.25 -15.61 -1.87
C PRO A 264 3.91 -14.36 -2.44
N VAL A 265 3.25 -13.65 -3.35
CA VAL A 265 3.75 -12.42 -3.96
C VAL A 265 3.76 -11.30 -2.92
N PHE A 266 2.63 -11.06 -2.24
CA PHE A 266 2.52 -10.02 -1.21
C PHE A 266 3.41 -10.32 0.00
N ALA A 267 3.64 -11.58 0.35
CA ALA A 267 4.57 -11.97 1.41
C ALA A 267 6.04 -11.57 1.13
N LYS A 268 6.42 -11.29 -0.12
CA LYS A 268 7.75 -10.83 -0.52
C LYS A 268 7.89 -9.29 -0.54
N LEU A 269 6.80 -8.58 -0.38
CA LEU A 269 6.78 -7.12 -0.40
C LEU A 269 7.04 -6.57 1.00
N ASP A 270 8.23 -6.80 1.55
CA ASP A 270 8.66 -6.18 2.82
C ASP A 270 8.99 -4.69 2.63
N LEU A 271 9.26 -4.01 3.75
CA LEU A 271 9.54 -2.59 3.77
C LEU A 271 10.66 -2.20 2.80
N THR A 272 11.78 -2.90 2.87
CA THR A 272 12.96 -2.65 2.03
C THR A 272 12.67 -2.90 0.55
N THR A 273 11.92 -3.96 0.25
CA THR A 273 11.51 -4.29 -1.11
C THR A 273 10.62 -3.17 -1.68
N LEU A 274 9.60 -2.73 -0.95
CA LEU A 274 8.73 -1.65 -1.44
C LEU A 274 9.47 -0.32 -1.59
N GLN A 275 10.35 0.05 -0.65
CA GLN A 275 11.23 1.21 -0.82
C GLN A 275 12.04 1.13 -2.11
N GLY A 276 12.63 -0.04 -2.40
CA GLY A 276 13.40 -0.25 -3.63
C GLY A 276 12.56 -0.13 -4.90
N LEU A 277 11.37 -0.73 -4.93
CA LEU A 277 10.47 -0.67 -6.08
C LEU A 277 9.95 0.77 -6.30
N ASN A 278 9.51 1.44 -5.25
CA ASN A 278 9.04 2.82 -5.30
C ASN A 278 10.17 3.78 -5.73
N GLY A 279 11.41 3.54 -5.27
CA GLY A 279 12.58 4.34 -5.63
C GLY A 279 12.94 4.25 -7.11
N ARG A 280 12.81 3.08 -7.72
CA ARG A 280 13.01 2.91 -9.16
C ARG A 280 12.04 3.77 -9.99
N VAL A 281 10.80 3.87 -9.55
CA VAL A 281 9.79 4.71 -10.21
C VAL A 281 10.01 6.19 -9.91
N GLN A 282 10.10 6.56 -8.63
CA GLN A 282 10.14 7.97 -8.19
C GLN A 282 11.43 8.69 -8.57
N LEU A 283 12.57 8.03 -8.42
CA LEU A 283 13.89 8.61 -8.66
C LEU A 283 14.49 8.14 -9.97
N GLY A 284 14.27 6.88 -10.35
CA GLY A 284 14.77 6.30 -11.58
C GLY A 284 13.95 6.64 -12.81
N GLY A 285 12.71 7.12 -12.63
CA GLY A 285 11.79 7.42 -13.74
C GLY A 285 11.34 6.18 -14.51
N GLU A 286 11.53 4.98 -13.93
CA GLU A 286 11.13 3.73 -14.56
C GLU A 286 9.58 3.57 -14.54
N PRO A 287 9.00 3.01 -15.62
CA PRO A 287 7.57 2.71 -15.63
C PRO A 287 7.20 1.71 -14.53
N ALA A 288 6.19 2.00 -13.73
CA ALA A 288 5.73 1.14 -12.63
C ALA A 288 5.46 -0.31 -13.07
N LYS A 289 4.93 -0.50 -14.28
CA LYS A 289 4.71 -1.82 -14.88
C LYS A 289 6.01 -2.60 -15.10
N GLY A 290 7.05 -1.95 -15.61
CA GLY A 290 8.38 -2.57 -15.82
C GLY A 290 9.03 -2.97 -14.49
N VAL A 291 8.92 -2.09 -13.47
CA VAL A 291 9.41 -2.37 -12.12
C VAL A 291 8.68 -3.57 -11.49
N ALA A 292 7.36 -3.63 -11.65
CA ALA A 292 6.54 -4.76 -11.18
C ALA A 292 6.91 -6.07 -11.89
N GLU A 293 7.11 -6.02 -13.21
CA GLU A 293 7.47 -7.19 -14.02
C GLU A 293 8.84 -7.76 -13.60
N ASP A 294 9.83 -6.89 -13.43
CA ASP A 294 11.17 -7.30 -12.98
C ASP A 294 11.15 -7.91 -11.58
N PHE A 295 10.40 -7.32 -10.66
CA PHE A 295 10.20 -7.89 -9.32
C PHE A 295 9.61 -9.30 -9.39
N LEU A 296 8.57 -9.49 -10.18
CA LEU A 296 7.90 -10.77 -10.33
C LEU A 296 8.81 -11.83 -10.98
N LYS A 297 9.58 -11.47 -12.03
CA LYS A 297 10.56 -12.36 -12.67
C LYS A 297 11.69 -12.75 -11.72
N LYS A 298 12.25 -11.77 -11.01
CA LYS A 298 13.35 -12.00 -10.04
C LYS A 298 12.96 -12.98 -8.93
N ASN A 299 11.69 -12.96 -8.54
CA ASN A 299 11.15 -13.84 -7.49
C ASN A 299 10.50 -15.13 -8.03
N GLY A 300 10.55 -15.39 -9.35
CA GLY A 300 10.03 -16.61 -9.96
C GLY A 300 8.50 -16.67 -10.09
N PHE A 301 7.80 -15.55 -9.97
CA PHE A 301 6.35 -15.47 -10.15
C PHE A 301 5.93 -15.25 -11.62
N LEU A 302 6.85 -14.80 -12.46
CA LEU A 302 6.74 -14.74 -13.93
C LEU A 302 7.90 -15.50 -14.57
N LYS A 303 7.66 -16.04 -15.78
CA LYS A 303 8.67 -16.68 -16.64
C LYS A 303 9.39 -15.66 -17.48
#